data_9b35d8688606b01ab4e095c3560b4c19
#
_entry.id   9b35d8688606b01ab4e095c3560b4c19
#
_cell.length_a   1.000
_cell.length_b   1.000
_cell.length_c   1.000
_cell.angle_alpha   90.00
_cell.angle_beta   90.00
_cell.angle_gamma   90.00
#
_symmetry.space_group_name_H-M   'P 1'
#
loop_
_entity.id
_entity.type
_entity.pdbx_description
1 polymer ?
#
loop_
_entity_poly.entity_id
_entity_poly.type
_entity_poly.pdbx_seq_one_letter_code
_entity_poly.pdbx_strand_id
1 'polypeptide(L)'
;MSAAPDSTAFERARLLAESLPALQELHGRTVVVKYGGNAMVDDALKAAFADDMVLLRACGIHPVVVHGGGPQISAMLKRVCCQAVPN
;
A
#
# COMPACT_ATOMS: atom_id res chain seq x y z
N MET A 1 17.52 12.43 25.52
CA MET A 1 17.16 11.56 24.45
C MET A 1 17.69 10.15 24.65
N SER A 2 16.92 9.19 24.24
CA SER A 2 17.37 7.83 24.38
C SER A 2 18.67 7.58 23.63
N ALA A 3 19.29 6.51 23.93
CA ALA A 3 20.44 6.05 23.21
C ALA A 3 20.16 5.97 21.72
N ALA A 4 21.10 5.49 20.98
CA ALA A 4 20.93 5.33 19.56
C ALA A 4 19.59 4.69 19.22
N PRO A 5 18.95 5.10 18.14
CA PRO A 5 17.72 4.47 17.72
C PRO A 5 17.97 2.99 17.48
N ASP A 6 16.94 2.16 17.73
CA ASP A 6 17.10 0.77 17.42
C ASP A 6 17.27 0.60 15.91
N SER A 7 17.90 -0.51 15.50
CA SER A 7 18.25 -0.71 14.11
C SER A 7 17.01 -0.79 13.22
N THR A 8 15.89 -1.28 13.74
CA THR A 8 14.66 -1.37 12.96
C THR A 8 14.11 0.02 12.62
N ALA A 9 14.09 0.92 13.59
CA ALA A 9 13.63 2.27 13.34
C ALA A 9 14.54 3.01 12.37
N PHE A 10 15.84 2.80 12.51
CA PHE A 10 16.81 3.41 11.61
C PHE A 10 16.64 2.88 10.18
N GLU A 11 16.44 1.57 10.05
CA GLU A 11 16.23 0.97 8.74
C GLU A 11 14.97 1.48 8.08
N ARG A 12 13.89 1.65 8.84
CA ARG A 12 12.64 2.19 8.32
C ARG A 12 12.81 3.64 7.84
N ALA A 13 13.50 4.43 8.61
CA ALA A 13 13.76 5.82 8.23
C ALA A 13 14.60 5.88 6.96
N ARG A 14 15.57 5.00 6.83
CA ARG A 14 16.41 4.93 5.66
C ARG A 14 15.61 4.53 4.42
N LEU A 15 14.75 3.52 4.56
CA LEU A 15 13.89 3.09 3.46
C LEU A 15 12.98 4.23 3.00
N LEU A 16 12.40 4.95 3.93
CA LEU A 16 11.56 6.10 3.59
C LEU A 16 12.35 7.17 2.84
N ALA A 17 13.55 7.48 3.31
CA ALA A 17 14.39 8.47 2.65
C ALA A 17 14.79 8.03 1.25
N GLU A 18 15.12 6.75 1.08
CA GLU A 18 15.49 6.22 -0.22
C GLU A 18 14.29 6.16 -1.18
N SER A 19 13.09 5.99 -0.63
CA SER A 19 11.86 5.89 -1.43
C SER A 19 11.30 7.25 -1.82
N LEU A 20 11.72 8.32 -1.16
CA LEU A 20 11.13 9.63 -1.35
C LEU A 20 11.18 10.12 -2.80
N PRO A 21 12.28 9.99 -3.54
CA PRO A 21 12.29 10.43 -4.93
C PRO A 21 11.24 9.72 -5.77
N ALA A 22 11.06 8.41 -5.58
CA ALA A 22 10.05 7.66 -6.31
C ALA A 22 8.64 8.10 -5.93
N LEU A 23 8.39 8.35 -4.64
CA LEU A 23 7.09 8.83 -4.18
C LEU A 23 6.77 10.21 -4.75
N GLN A 24 7.75 11.08 -4.82
CA GLN A 24 7.57 12.40 -5.40
C GLN A 24 7.26 12.32 -6.89
N GLU A 25 7.93 11.42 -7.58
CA GLU A 25 7.67 11.21 -9.00
C GLU A 25 6.27 10.69 -9.27
N LEU A 26 5.78 9.82 -8.38
CA LEU A 26 4.46 9.21 -8.52
C LEU A 26 3.32 10.09 -7.99
N HIS A 27 3.64 11.13 -7.27
CA HIS A 27 2.62 12.01 -6.68
C HIS A 27 1.69 12.54 -7.77
N GLY A 28 0.40 12.39 -7.54
CA GLY A 28 -0.62 12.81 -8.49
C GLY A 28 -0.86 11.84 -9.63
N ARG A 29 -0.09 10.76 -9.70
CA ARG A 29 -0.23 9.78 -10.77
C ARG A 29 -1.08 8.60 -10.33
N THR A 30 -1.60 7.89 -11.33
CA THR A 30 -2.35 6.65 -11.10
C THR A 30 -1.40 5.47 -11.23
N VAL A 31 -1.41 4.61 -10.22
CA VAL A 31 -0.59 3.41 -10.19
C VAL A 31 -1.50 2.19 -10.17
N VAL A 32 -1.28 1.27 -11.08
CA VAL A 32 -2.07 0.04 -11.14
C VAL A 32 -1.39 -1.02 -10.28
N VAL A 33 -2.14 -1.56 -9.32
CA VAL A 33 -1.64 -2.58 -8.40
C VAL A 33 -2.43 -3.87 -8.62
N LYS A 34 -1.72 -4.95 -8.89
CA LYS A 34 -2.38 -6.25 -9.04
C LYS A 34 -2.45 -6.93 -7.68
N TYR A 35 -3.65 -7.35 -7.29
CA TYR A 35 -3.89 -7.99 -6.01
C TYR A 35 -4.38 -9.41 -6.25
N GLY A 36 -3.66 -10.40 -5.69
CA GLY A 36 -4.05 -11.79 -5.88
C GLY A 36 -3.11 -12.74 -5.16
N GLY A 37 -3.28 -14.03 -5.42
CA GLY A 37 -2.44 -15.06 -4.84
C GLY A 37 -2.55 -15.12 -3.31
N ASN A 38 -1.42 -15.30 -2.65
CA ASN A 38 -1.39 -15.44 -1.19
C ASN A 38 -1.93 -14.22 -0.46
N ALA A 39 -1.80 -13.05 -1.05
CA ALA A 39 -2.30 -11.82 -0.44
C ALA A 39 -3.82 -11.82 -0.30
N MET A 40 -4.53 -12.64 -1.08
CA MET A 40 -5.98 -12.71 -1.02
C MET A 40 -6.48 -13.68 0.04
N VAL A 41 -5.66 -14.64 0.47
CA VAL A 41 -6.10 -15.69 1.39
C VAL A 41 -5.50 -15.58 2.78
N ASP A 42 -4.40 -14.90 2.93
CA ASP A 42 -3.74 -14.73 4.21
C ASP A 42 -4.21 -13.41 4.85
N ASP A 43 -4.79 -13.51 6.05
CA ASP A 43 -5.36 -12.33 6.69
C ASP A 43 -4.31 -11.27 7.01
N ALA A 44 -3.12 -11.67 7.39
CA ALA A 44 -2.05 -10.72 7.67
C ALA A 44 -1.63 -9.97 6.41
N LEU A 45 -1.56 -10.69 5.28
CA LEU A 45 -1.21 -10.07 4.01
C LEU A 45 -2.32 -9.17 3.49
N LYS A 46 -3.58 -9.53 3.74
CA LYS A 46 -4.70 -8.65 3.40
C LYS A 46 -4.62 -7.33 4.15
N ALA A 47 -4.33 -7.39 5.44
CA ALA A 47 -4.21 -6.19 6.26
C ALA A 47 -3.03 -5.33 5.81
N ALA A 48 -1.90 -5.96 5.51
CA ALA A 48 -0.72 -5.26 5.02
C ALA A 48 -1.01 -4.58 3.68
N PHE A 49 -1.71 -5.26 2.79
CA PHE A 49 -2.09 -4.67 1.52
C PHE A 49 -2.98 -3.44 1.70
N ALA A 50 -3.96 -3.54 2.59
CA ALA A 50 -4.85 -2.42 2.87
C ALA A 50 -4.05 -1.21 3.42
N ASP A 51 -3.14 -1.47 4.33
CA ASP A 51 -2.29 -0.42 4.89
C ASP A 51 -1.43 0.24 3.81
N ASP A 52 -0.91 -0.55 2.90
CA ASP A 52 -0.10 -0.04 1.79
C ASP A 52 -0.92 0.87 0.88
N MET A 53 -2.17 0.51 0.63
CA MET A 53 -3.05 1.33 -0.21
C MET A 53 -3.37 2.66 0.47
N VAL A 54 -3.61 2.63 1.77
CA VAL A 54 -3.81 3.85 2.55
C VAL A 54 -2.57 4.74 2.48
N LEU A 55 -1.40 4.14 2.59
CA LEU A 55 -0.14 4.88 2.51
C LEU A 55 0.02 5.55 1.15
N LEU A 56 -0.25 4.83 0.07
CA LEU A 56 -0.16 5.40 -1.27
C LEU A 56 -1.09 6.60 -1.42
N ARG A 57 -2.32 6.47 -0.94
CA ARG A 57 -3.26 7.60 -0.99
C ARG A 57 -2.77 8.78 -0.16
N ALA A 58 -2.21 8.50 1.00
CA ALA A 58 -1.66 9.56 1.85
C ALA A 58 -0.51 10.30 1.18
N CYS A 59 0.22 9.61 0.32
CA CYS A 59 1.31 10.21 -0.44
C CYS A 59 0.83 10.96 -1.70
N GLY A 60 -0.48 11.01 -1.93
CA GLY A 60 -1.02 11.69 -3.11
C GLY A 60 -0.98 10.85 -4.37
N ILE A 61 -0.79 9.55 -4.24
CA ILE A 61 -0.80 8.62 -5.36
C ILE A 61 -2.21 8.05 -5.49
N HIS A 62 -2.64 7.77 -6.70
CA HIS A 62 -3.97 7.20 -6.95
C HIS A 62 -3.83 5.71 -7.31
N PRO A 63 -3.93 4.80 -6.33
CA PRO A 63 -3.84 3.38 -6.64
C PRO A 63 -5.13 2.88 -7.27
N VAL A 64 -4.98 2.09 -8.31
CA VAL A 64 -6.07 1.36 -8.93
C VAL A 64 -5.75 -0.12 -8.75
N VAL A 65 -6.63 -0.84 -8.06
CA VAL A 65 -6.38 -2.24 -7.75
C VAL A 65 -7.10 -3.12 -8.77
N VAL A 66 -6.34 -4.02 -9.37
CA VAL A 66 -6.86 -4.99 -10.32
C VAL A 66 -6.85 -6.36 -9.64
N HIS A 67 -8.00 -7.01 -9.60
CA HIS A 67 -8.12 -8.30 -8.93
C HIS A 67 -9.18 -9.16 -9.60
N GLY A 68 -9.10 -10.46 -9.34
CA GLY A 68 -10.12 -11.40 -9.80
C GLY A 68 -11.09 -11.82 -8.69
N GLY A 69 -11.10 -11.09 -7.57
CA GLY A 69 -11.87 -11.47 -6.40
C GLY A 69 -13.32 -11.02 -6.47
N GLY A 70 -14.06 -11.43 -5.45
CA GLY A 70 -15.47 -11.15 -5.36
C GLY A 70 -15.84 -9.97 -4.49
N PRO A 71 -17.11 -9.92 -4.06
CA PRO A 71 -17.62 -8.77 -3.29
C PRO A 71 -16.85 -8.44 -2.02
N GLN A 72 -16.31 -9.45 -1.37
CA GLN A 72 -15.56 -9.23 -0.13
C GLN A 72 -14.34 -8.36 -0.35
N ILE A 73 -13.63 -8.59 -1.45
CA ILE A 73 -12.45 -7.81 -1.76
C ILE A 73 -12.83 -6.38 -2.14
N SER A 74 -13.88 -6.23 -2.92
CA SER A 74 -14.38 -4.92 -3.29
C SER A 74 -14.80 -4.12 -2.07
N ALA A 75 -15.47 -4.76 -1.12
CA ALA A 75 -15.87 -4.11 0.12
C ALA A 75 -14.66 -3.65 0.95
N MET A 76 -13.64 -4.50 1.02
CA MET A 76 -12.42 -4.14 1.74
C MET A 76 -11.73 -2.93 1.11
N LEU A 77 -11.63 -2.93 -0.22
CA LEU A 77 -10.97 -1.85 -0.93
C LEU A 77 -11.71 -0.52 -0.79
N LYS A 78 -13.05 -0.57 -0.74
CA LYS A 78 -13.82 0.63 -0.47
C LYS A 78 -13.48 1.24 0.88
N ARG A 79 -13.22 0.40 1.86
CA ARG A 79 -12.87 0.87 3.21
C ARG A 79 -11.54 1.62 3.24
N VAL A 80 -10.66 1.37 2.30
CA VAL A 80 -9.37 2.07 2.21
C VAL A 80 -9.37 3.12 1.10
N CYS A 81 -10.56 3.45 0.59
CA CYS A 81 -10.73 4.50 -0.42
C CYS A 81 -9.96 4.22 -1.70
N CYS A 82 -9.90 2.96 -2.11
CA CYS A 82 -9.28 2.55 -3.36
C CYS A 82 -10.35 2.19 -4.38
N GLN A 83 -10.06 2.45 -5.63
CA GLN A 83 -10.92 2.02 -6.71
C GLN A 83 -10.50 0.61 -7.12
N ALA A 84 -11.47 -0.31 -7.18
CA ALA A 84 -11.22 -1.69 -7.56
C ALA A 84 -11.71 -1.93 -8.97
N VAL A 85 -10.87 -2.57 -9.79
CA VAL A 85 -11.23 -2.94 -11.15
C VAL A 85 -11.13 -4.45 -11.25
N PRO A 86 -12.23 -5.15 -11.59
CA PRO A 86 -12.20 -6.59 -11.75
C PRO A 86 -11.24 -7.00 -12.84
N ASN A 87 -10.56 -8.10 -12.59
CA ASN A 87 -9.59 -8.62 -13.52
C ASN A 87 -10.29 -9.40 -14.66
#